data_193aa58f0464c5e36f1136008c6f7143
#
_entry.id   193aa58f0464c5e36f1136008c6f7143
#
_cell.length_a   1.000
_cell.length_b   1.000
_cell.length_c   1.000
_cell.angle_alpha   90.00
_cell.angle_beta   90.00
_cell.angle_gamma   90.00
#
_symmetry.space_group_name_H-M   'P 1'
#
loop_
_entity.id
_entity.type
_entity.pdbx_description
1 polymer ?
#
loop_
_entity_poly.entity_id
_entity_poly.type
_entity_poly.pdbx_seq_one_letter_code
_entity_poly.pdbx_strand_id
1 'polypeptide(L)'
;MLALFLLAAQAGALDLDFVEAKAAADRHEAVLAPRDASALVQAQQQALETAMLACGPARRDYPAFTVVVHVAADGATDRTWRNSEAPYAVCMDRELSVARLPVAAGKAFHASYELSFAP
;
A
#
# COMPACT_ATOMS: atom_id res chain seq x y z
N MET A 1 16.43 -21.58 -22.43
CA MET A 1 15.08 -21.13 -22.81
C MET A 1 14.10 -21.29 -21.65
N LEU A 2 13.93 -22.51 -21.13
CA LEU A 2 13.06 -22.73 -19.96
C LEU A 2 13.51 -21.95 -18.72
N ALA A 3 14.81 -21.80 -18.50
CA ALA A 3 15.35 -21.03 -17.37
C ALA A 3 14.98 -19.55 -17.42
N LEU A 4 14.94 -18.95 -18.62
CA LEU A 4 14.53 -17.55 -18.80
C LEU A 4 13.05 -17.35 -18.48
N PHE A 5 12.21 -18.32 -18.85
CA PHE A 5 10.79 -18.29 -18.54
C PHE A 5 10.54 -18.36 -17.04
N LEU A 6 11.28 -19.22 -16.35
CA LEU A 6 11.17 -19.34 -14.89
C LEU A 6 11.62 -18.07 -14.19
N LEU A 7 12.68 -17.42 -14.69
CA LEU A 7 13.15 -16.14 -14.12
C LEU A 7 12.11 -15.03 -14.31
N ALA A 8 11.47 -14.97 -15.49
CA ALA A 8 10.40 -13.98 -15.72
C ALA A 8 9.20 -14.24 -14.84
N ALA A 9 8.83 -15.51 -14.60
CA ALA A 9 7.74 -15.87 -13.71
C ALA A 9 8.06 -15.60 -12.23
N GLN A 10 9.35 -15.53 -11.89
CA GLN A 10 9.82 -15.24 -10.54
C GLN A 10 10.09 -13.75 -10.31
N ALA A 11 9.98 -12.90 -11.36
CA ALA A 11 9.99 -11.47 -11.19
C ALA A 11 8.89 -11.13 -10.20
N GLY A 12 9.30 -10.77 -8.99
CA GLY A 12 8.45 -10.80 -7.84
C GLY A 12 7.49 -9.63 -7.74
N ALA A 13 6.70 -9.66 -6.69
CA ALA A 13 5.73 -8.63 -6.33
C ALA A 13 6.35 -7.23 -6.18
N LEU A 14 7.68 -7.12 -6.04
CA LEU A 14 8.38 -5.85 -5.87
C LEU A 14 8.76 -5.18 -7.18
N ASP A 15 8.69 -5.90 -8.31
CA ASP A 15 9.09 -5.38 -9.62
C ASP A 15 7.93 -4.82 -10.43
N LEU A 16 6.75 -4.70 -9.83
CA LEU A 16 5.56 -4.15 -10.48
C LEU A 16 5.67 -2.64 -10.64
N ASP A 17 4.99 -2.08 -11.62
CA ASP A 17 4.75 -0.64 -11.66
C ASP A 17 3.53 -0.27 -10.79
N PHE A 18 3.23 1.03 -10.69
CA PHE A 18 2.12 1.50 -9.86
C PHE A 18 0.79 0.87 -10.28
N VAL A 19 0.49 0.83 -11.59
CA VAL A 19 -0.78 0.31 -12.09
C VAL A 19 -0.94 -1.17 -11.74
N GLU A 20 0.11 -1.93 -11.92
CA GLU A 20 0.13 -3.36 -11.59
C GLU A 20 0.01 -3.59 -10.09
N ALA A 21 0.72 -2.81 -9.29
CA ALA A 21 0.66 -2.90 -7.83
C ALA A 21 -0.74 -2.56 -7.32
N LYS A 22 -1.36 -1.50 -7.86
CA LYS A 22 -2.73 -1.11 -7.51
C LYS A 22 -3.73 -2.21 -7.85
N ALA A 23 -3.60 -2.81 -9.04
CA ALA A 23 -4.46 -3.91 -9.45
C ALA A 23 -4.31 -5.12 -8.51
N ALA A 24 -3.07 -5.41 -8.07
CA ALA A 24 -2.83 -6.49 -7.11
C ALA A 24 -3.50 -6.20 -5.77
N ALA A 25 -3.42 -4.96 -5.29
CA ALA A 25 -4.08 -4.54 -4.06
C ALA A 25 -5.60 -4.68 -4.15
N ASP A 26 -6.19 -4.27 -5.27
CA ASP A 26 -7.62 -4.36 -5.48
C ASP A 26 -8.09 -5.82 -5.50
N ARG A 27 -7.34 -6.71 -6.15
CA ARG A 27 -7.66 -8.14 -6.18
C ARG A 27 -7.60 -8.76 -4.79
N HIS A 28 -6.60 -8.40 -4.00
CA HIS A 28 -6.47 -8.89 -2.64
C HIS A 28 -7.66 -8.46 -1.78
N GLU A 29 -8.00 -7.17 -1.82
CA GLU A 29 -9.10 -6.62 -1.06
C GLU A 29 -10.43 -7.31 -1.41
N ALA A 30 -10.65 -7.59 -2.69
CA ALA A 30 -11.90 -8.19 -3.17
C ALA A 30 -12.15 -9.59 -2.63
N VAL A 31 -11.09 -10.32 -2.23
CA VAL A 31 -11.22 -11.71 -1.76
C VAL A 31 -10.99 -11.87 -0.26
N LEU A 32 -10.74 -10.79 0.47
CA LEU A 32 -10.56 -10.87 1.92
C LEU A 32 -11.85 -11.25 2.62
N ALA A 33 -11.74 -12.15 3.60
CA ALA A 33 -12.85 -12.42 4.51
C ALA A 33 -13.21 -11.14 5.29
N PRO A 34 -14.48 -10.94 5.67
CA PRO A 34 -14.90 -9.71 6.35
C PRO A 34 -14.08 -9.35 7.59
N ARG A 35 -13.70 -10.35 8.39
CA ARG A 35 -12.87 -10.12 9.58
C ARG A 35 -11.50 -9.57 9.21
N ASP A 36 -10.88 -10.15 8.19
CA ASP A 36 -9.55 -9.73 7.75
C ASP A 36 -9.60 -8.36 7.09
N ALA A 37 -10.66 -8.08 6.32
CA ALA A 37 -10.87 -6.77 5.71
C ALA A 37 -11.03 -5.69 6.78
N SER A 38 -11.81 -5.96 7.82
CA SER A 38 -12.00 -5.02 8.93
C SER A 38 -10.69 -4.75 9.68
N ALA A 39 -9.93 -5.79 9.96
CA ALA A 39 -8.63 -5.66 10.64
C ALA A 39 -7.66 -4.82 9.80
N LEU A 40 -7.64 -5.03 8.49
CA LEU A 40 -6.79 -4.28 7.59
C LEU A 40 -7.17 -2.80 7.57
N VAL A 41 -8.46 -2.49 7.42
CA VAL A 41 -8.94 -1.10 7.40
C VAL A 41 -8.59 -0.37 8.70
N GLN A 42 -8.78 -1.02 9.86
CA GLN A 42 -8.44 -0.41 11.14
C GLN A 42 -6.94 -0.11 11.24
N ALA A 43 -6.10 -1.05 10.81
CA ALA A 43 -4.65 -0.87 10.83
C ALA A 43 -4.22 0.24 9.87
N GLN A 44 -4.83 0.30 8.69
CA GLN A 44 -4.56 1.38 7.73
C GLN A 44 -4.96 2.75 8.27
N GLN A 45 -6.09 2.85 8.96
CA GLN A 45 -6.51 4.10 9.58
C GLN A 45 -5.50 4.56 10.64
N GLN A 46 -5.01 3.65 11.47
CA GLN A 46 -4.00 3.99 12.47
C GLN A 46 -2.69 4.43 11.80
N ALA A 47 -2.28 3.75 10.74
CA ALA A 47 -1.09 4.12 9.99
C ALA A 47 -1.22 5.52 9.38
N LEU A 48 -2.39 5.84 8.82
CA LEU A 48 -2.67 7.17 8.27
C LEU A 48 -2.64 8.24 9.34
N GLU A 49 -3.24 8.00 10.50
CA GLU A 49 -3.21 8.95 11.61
C GLU A 49 -1.77 9.22 12.06
N THR A 50 -0.96 8.19 12.22
CA THR A 50 0.44 8.34 12.59
C THR A 50 1.22 9.11 11.53
N ALA A 51 1.00 8.79 10.26
CA ALA A 51 1.66 9.49 9.15
C ALA A 51 1.27 10.97 9.11
N MET A 52 0.00 11.29 9.35
CA MET A 52 -0.47 12.66 9.35
C MET A 52 0.10 13.48 10.52
N LEU A 53 0.37 12.85 11.65
CA LEU A 53 1.06 13.52 12.76
C LEU A 53 2.47 13.96 12.34
N ALA A 54 3.14 13.17 11.50
CA ALA A 54 4.48 13.50 11.03
C ALA A 54 4.47 14.49 9.86
N CYS A 55 3.52 14.36 8.94
CA CYS A 55 3.46 15.17 7.72
C CYS A 55 2.64 16.45 7.86
N GLY A 56 1.90 16.59 8.95
CA GLY A 56 0.99 17.70 9.18
C GLY A 56 -0.42 17.39 8.68
N PRO A 57 -1.38 18.25 9.04
CA PRO A 57 -2.76 18.04 8.64
C PRO A 57 -2.93 18.25 7.13
N ALA A 58 -3.80 17.44 6.54
CA ALA A 58 -4.13 17.57 5.13
C ALA A 58 -4.93 18.87 4.90
N ARG A 59 -4.65 19.53 3.76
CA ARG A 59 -5.37 20.72 3.34
C ARG A 59 -6.38 20.34 2.27
N ARG A 60 -7.51 21.07 2.23
CA ARG A 60 -8.58 20.80 1.26
C ARG A 60 -8.13 20.89 -0.19
N ASP A 61 -7.13 21.75 -0.46
CA ASP A 61 -6.64 22.01 -1.81
C ASP A 61 -5.57 21.01 -2.25
N TYR A 62 -5.21 20.04 -1.42
CA TYR A 62 -4.27 19.00 -1.82
C TYR A 62 -4.94 18.09 -2.84
N PRO A 63 -4.24 17.76 -3.94
CA PRO A 63 -4.76 16.79 -4.89
C PRO A 63 -4.85 15.39 -4.27
N ALA A 64 -5.86 14.65 -4.66
CA ALA A 64 -5.99 13.25 -4.24
C ALA A 64 -4.83 12.43 -4.76
N PHE A 65 -4.43 11.41 -4.01
CA PHE A 65 -3.37 10.49 -4.43
C PHE A 65 -3.55 9.13 -3.78
N THR A 66 -2.83 8.16 -4.30
CA THR A 66 -2.83 6.79 -3.79
C THR A 66 -1.41 6.35 -3.50
N VAL A 67 -1.23 5.67 -2.37
CA VAL A 67 0.00 4.95 -2.04
C VAL A 67 -0.35 3.47 -1.98
N VAL A 68 0.32 2.67 -2.79
CA VAL A 68 0.21 1.21 -2.73
C VAL A 68 1.42 0.68 -1.98
N VAL A 69 1.21 -0.31 -1.13
CA VAL A 69 2.28 -0.93 -0.37
C VAL A 69 2.29 -2.44 -0.60
N HIS A 70 3.48 -3.03 -0.58
CA HIS A 70 3.62 -4.47 -0.47
C HIS A 70 3.97 -4.79 0.98
N VAL A 71 3.22 -5.71 1.55
CA VAL A 71 3.35 -6.14 2.94
C VAL A 71 3.92 -7.55 2.93
N ALA A 72 5.07 -7.72 3.56
CA ALA A 72 5.72 -9.02 3.67
C ALA A 72 4.94 -9.93 4.62
N ALA A 73 5.26 -11.22 4.59
CA ALA A 73 4.57 -12.21 5.40
C ALA A 73 4.64 -11.93 6.91
N ASP A 74 5.64 -11.17 7.36
CA ASP A 74 5.78 -10.77 8.77
C ASP A 74 5.04 -9.49 9.13
N GLY A 75 4.33 -8.87 8.17
CA GLY A 75 3.57 -7.65 8.40
C GLY A 75 4.33 -6.36 8.11
N ALA A 76 5.61 -6.42 7.80
CA ALA A 76 6.39 -5.24 7.48
C ALA A 76 6.13 -4.78 6.06
N THR A 77 6.06 -3.46 5.85
CA THR A 77 6.00 -2.89 4.50
C THR A 77 7.41 -2.90 3.92
N ASP A 78 7.59 -3.51 2.75
CA ASP A 78 8.90 -3.64 2.11
C ASP A 78 9.00 -2.95 0.75
N ARG A 79 7.91 -2.40 0.23
CA ARG A 79 7.90 -1.64 -1.02
C ARG A 79 6.68 -0.73 -1.06
N THR A 80 6.85 0.47 -1.61
CA THR A 80 5.74 1.39 -1.84
C THR A 80 5.76 1.93 -3.27
N TRP A 81 4.58 2.33 -3.74
CA TRP A 81 4.37 3.00 -5.04
C TRP A 81 3.42 4.16 -4.78
N ARG A 82 3.65 5.28 -5.44
CA ARG A 82 2.71 6.40 -5.37
C ARG A 82 2.48 6.99 -6.75
N ASN A 83 1.31 7.61 -6.92
CA ASN A 83 0.94 8.22 -8.21
C ASN A 83 1.02 9.75 -8.18
N SER A 84 1.71 10.32 -7.20
CA SER A 84 1.87 11.77 -7.08
C SER A 84 3.25 12.11 -6.53
N GLU A 85 3.85 13.16 -7.07
CA GLU A 85 5.10 13.72 -6.57
C GLU A 85 4.89 14.98 -5.72
N ALA A 86 3.63 15.30 -5.39
CA ALA A 86 3.33 16.42 -4.50
C ALA A 86 4.01 16.20 -3.15
N PRO A 87 4.51 17.27 -2.50
CA PRO A 87 5.27 17.13 -1.25
C PRO A 87 4.54 16.36 -0.15
N TYR A 88 3.23 16.55 -0.03
CA TYR A 88 2.44 15.83 0.96
C TYR A 88 2.37 14.33 0.64
N ALA A 89 2.21 13.97 -0.64
CA ALA A 89 2.20 12.57 -1.06
C ALA A 89 3.55 11.90 -0.79
N VAL A 90 4.65 12.60 -1.04
CA VAL A 90 6.00 12.09 -0.78
C VAL A 90 6.21 11.86 0.71
N CYS A 91 5.76 12.80 1.55
CA CYS A 91 5.85 12.64 3.01
C CYS A 91 5.03 11.45 3.49
N MET A 92 3.77 11.34 3.03
CA MET A 92 2.89 10.24 3.44
C MET A 92 3.44 8.89 2.98
N ASP A 93 3.96 8.80 1.75
CA ASP A 93 4.61 7.58 1.27
C ASP A 93 5.73 7.14 2.21
N ARG A 94 6.61 8.07 2.57
CA ARG A 94 7.73 7.76 3.46
C ARG A 94 7.25 7.26 4.83
N GLU A 95 6.23 7.91 5.41
CA GLU A 95 5.70 7.52 6.71
C GLU A 95 4.95 6.19 6.63
N LEU A 96 4.20 5.95 5.57
CA LEU A 96 3.47 4.69 5.39
C LEU A 96 4.41 3.51 5.11
N SER A 97 5.61 3.79 4.59
CA SER A 97 6.59 2.73 4.28
C SER A 97 7.10 1.99 5.52
N VAL A 98 6.92 2.56 6.70
CA VAL A 98 7.35 1.91 7.96
C VAL A 98 6.17 1.34 8.74
N ALA A 99 4.96 1.43 8.21
CA ALA A 99 3.78 0.88 8.88
C ALA A 99 3.75 -0.64 8.81
N ARG A 100 3.19 -1.26 9.85
CA ARG A 100 2.96 -2.70 9.86
C ARG A 100 1.47 -2.95 9.71
N LEU A 101 1.12 -3.92 8.87
CA LEU A 101 -0.27 -4.28 8.61
C LEU A 101 -0.51 -5.76 8.93
N PRO A 102 -1.75 -6.12 9.33
CA PRO A 102 -2.06 -7.52 9.62
C PRO A 102 -2.02 -8.36 8.34
N VAL A 103 -1.52 -9.57 8.47
CA VAL A 103 -1.32 -10.50 7.35
C VAL A 103 -2.26 -11.69 7.51
N ALA A 104 -3.21 -11.83 6.60
CA ALA A 104 -4.13 -12.95 6.59
C ALA A 104 -3.39 -14.22 6.16
N ALA A 105 -3.53 -15.30 6.93
CA ALA A 105 -2.94 -16.61 6.65
C ALA A 105 -1.42 -16.57 6.42
N GLY A 106 -0.72 -15.57 6.96
CA GLY A 106 0.73 -15.46 6.85
C GLY A 106 1.26 -15.24 5.43
N LYS A 107 0.44 -14.70 4.53
CA LYS A 107 0.81 -14.50 3.13
C LYS A 107 1.02 -13.03 2.83
N ALA A 108 2.14 -12.71 2.19
CA ALA A 108 2.43 -11.37 1.70
C ALA A 108 1.33 -10.89 0.75
N PHE A 109 1.08 -9.59 0.71
CA PHE A 109 0.01 -9.03 -0.11
C PHE A 109 0.28 -7.57 -0.44
N HIS A 110 -0.52 -7.03 -1.38
CA HIS A 110 -0.54 -5.60 -1.68
C HIS A 110 -1.77 -4.97 -1.04
N ALA A 111 -1.60 -3.74 -0.55
CA ALA A 111 -2.71 -2.93 -0.03
C ALA A 111 -2.58 -1.51 -0.55
N SER A 112 -3.69 -0.78 -0.64
CA SER A 112 -3.64 0.60 -1.09
C SER A 112 -4.25 1.53 -0.06
N TYR A 113 -3.63 2.71 0.05
CA TYR A 113 -4.14 3.85 0.81
C TYR A 113 -4.59 4.88 -0.21
N GLU A 114 -5.87 5.16 -0.25
CA GLU A 114 -6.45 6.13 -1.19
C GLU A 114 -6.87 7.36 -0.39
N LEU A 115 -6.23 8.49 -0.67
CA LEU A 115 -6.44 9.73 0.07
C LEU A 115 -7.09 10.77 -0.82
N SER A 116 -8.21 11.30 -0.35
CA SER A 116 -8.87 12.42 -0.99
C SER A 116 -9.24 13.45 0.07
N PHE A 117 -9.18 14.71 -0.32
CA PHE A 117 -9.33 15.84 0.62
C PHE A 117 -10.53 16.66 0.20
N ALA A 118 -11.71 16.08 0.41
CA ALA A 118 -12.96 16.71 0.02
C ALA A 118 -13.23 17.99 0.83
N PRO A 119 -13.87 18.98 0.23
CA PRO A 119 -14.30 20.18 0.95
C PRO A 119 -15.37 19.84 1.98
#